data_607925ed977d2758662b07b8d212836d
#
_entry.id   607925ed977d2758662b07b8d212836d
#
_cell.length_a   1.000
_cell.length_b   1.000
_cell.length_c   1.000
_cell.angle_alpha   90.00
_cell.angle_beta   90.00
_cell.angle_gamma   90.00
#
_symmetry.space_group_name_H-M   'P 1'
#
loop_
_entity.id
_entity.type
_entity.pdbx_description
1 polymer ?
#
loop_
_entity_poly.entity_id
_entity_poly.type
_entity_poly.pdbx_seq_one_letter_code
_entity_poly.pdbx_strand_id
1 'polypeptide(L)'
;MILVIDNYDSFTYNLVQYLGELGAEVHAVRNDAASTGELLDGGWDRVVVSPGPCTPREAGISVEVMRRFPEAGIPTLGVCLGHQSLAQAFGGTVIRHEPVHGKTTEITHDGTGLFEGLPSPLTVGRYHSLVVDPDLPDALMITAMGGGVVMGVQHRELPAHGVQFHPESVLTPEGKRLLRNFLAEPGTD
;
A
#
# COMPACT_ATOMS: atom_id res chain seq x y z
N MET A 1 6.39 16.15 4.10
CA MET A 1 5.09 15.79 4.71
C MET A 1 4.49 14.57 4.02
N ILE A 2 3.96 13.64 4.81
CA ILE A 2 3.29 12.44 4.30
C ILE A 2 1.83 12.49 4.65
N LEU A 3 0.97 12.28 3.65
CA LEU A 3 -0.46 12.08 3.86
C LEU A 3 -0.74 10.59 4.09
N VAL A 4 -1.48 10.25 5.12
CA VAL A 4 -2.03 8.91 5.34
C VAL A 4 -3.55 8.98 5.21
N ILE A 5 -4.11 8.24 4.27
CA ILE A 5 -5.56 8.06 4.15
C ILE A 5 -5.97 6.97 5.13
N ASP A 6 -6.74 7.35 6.14
CA ASP A 6 -7.24 6.44 7.18
C ASP A 6 -8.56 5.81 6.74
N ASN A 7 -8.55 4.51 6.51
CA ASN A 7 -9.72 3.72 6.16
C ASN A 7 -10.48 3.19 7.40
N TYR A 8 -10.47 3.95 8.52
CA TYR A 8 -11.13 3.55 9.76
C TYR A 8 -10.59 2.22 10.31
N ASP A 9 -9.27 2.08 10.26
CA ASP A 9 -8.58 0.88 10.69
C ASP A 9 -7.65 1.12 11.88
N SER A 10 -7.63 0.19 12.83
CA SER A 10 -6.77 0.26 14.01
C SER A 10 -5.27 0.22 13.66
N PHE A 11 -4.88 -0.38 12.55
CA PHE A 11 -3.49 -0.42 12.08
C PHE A 11 -2.98 0.90 11.48
N THR A 12 -3.87 1.85 11.19
CA THR A 12 -3.45 3.15 10.65
C THR A 12 -2.48 3.87 11.58
N TYR A 13 -2.72 3.84 12.89
CA TYR A 13 -1.84 4.48 13.86
C TYR A 13 -0.45 3.83 13.94
N ASN A 14 -0.35 2.51 13.72
CA ASN A 14 0.93 1.83 13.65
C ASN A 14 1.73 2.29 12.42
N LEU A 15 1.07 2.49 11.27
CA LEU A 15 1.71 3.09 10.10
C LEU A 15 2.21 4.50 10.38
N VAL A 16 1.37 5.35 10.97
CA VAL A 16 1.73 6.73 11.36
C VAL A 16 2.93 6.71 12.31
N GLN A 17 2.91 5.82 13.30
CA GLN A 17 4.02 5.69 14.27
C GLN A 17 5.31 5.25 13.57
N TYR A 18 5.28 4.23 12.73
CA TYR A 18 6.48 3.74 12.03
C TYR A 18 7.07 4.80 11.09
N LEU A 19 6.23 5.49 10.34
CA LEU A 19 6.66 6.59 9.47
C LEU A 19 7.27 7.74 10.29
N GLY A 20 6.66 8.09 11.42
CA GLY A 20 7.19 9.09 12.35
C GLY A 20 8.53 8.70 12.96
N GLU A 21 8.71 7.43 13.36
CA GLU A 21 9.99 6.90 13.87
C GLU A 21 11.09 6.92 12.79
N LEU A 22 10.71 6.87 11.51
CA LEU A 22 11.62 7.00 10.37
C LEU A 22 11.94 8.47 10.01
N GLY A 23 11.42 9.43 10.79
CA GLY A 23 11.70 10.84 10.66
C GLY A 23 10.71 11.61 9.77
N ALA A 24 9.60 11.02 9.37
CA ALA A 24 8.60 11.69 8.54
C ALA A 24 7.63 12.52 9.38
N GLU A 25 7.24 13.68 8.86
CA GLU A 25 6.07 14.42 9.35
C GLU A 25 4.82 13.82 8.69
N VAL A 26 3.89 13.28 9.50
CA VAL A 26 2.75 12.50 9.03
C VAL A 26 1.43 13.15 9.43
N HIS A 27 0.52 13.26 8.46
CA HIS A 27 -0.84 13.75 8.65
C HIS A 27 -1.84 12.69 8.23
N ALA A 28 -2.66 12.22 9.14
CA ALA A 28 -3.73 11.27 8.86
C ALA A 28 -5.05 11.99 8.58
N VAL A 29 -5.69 11.64 7.46
CA VAL A 29 -6.98 12.14 7.04
C VAL A 29 -7.90 10.96 6.73
N ARG A 30 -9.11 10.96 7.30
CA ARG A 30 -10.08 9.89 7.03
C ARG A 30 -10.55 9.91 5.59
N ASN A 31 -10.87 8.74 5.06
CA ASN A 31 -11.22 8.52 3.65
C ASN A 31 -12.49 9.24 3.17
N ASP A 32 -13.23 9.86 4.07
CA ASP A 32 -14.47 10.60 3.82
C ASP A 32 -14.42 12.05 4.33
N ALA A 33 -13.27 12.51 4.84
CA ALA A 33 -13.13 13.83 5.45
C ALA A 33 -12.81 14.96 4.45
N ALA A 34 -12.28 14.62 3.27
CA ALA A 34 -11.96 15.57 2.22
C ALA A 34 -12.04 14.89 0.84
N SER A 35 -12.18 15.66 -0.20
CA SER A 35 -12.08 15.15 -1.58
C SER A 35 -10.61 14.94 -1.99
N THR A 36 -10.38 14.06 -2.95
CA THR A 36 -9.04 13.86 -3.53
C THR A 36 -8.48 15.15 -4.14
N GLY A 37 -9.33 15.98 -4.75
CA GLY A 37 -8.90 17.26 -5.32
C GLY A 37 -8.37 18.22 -4.25
N GLU A 38 -9.08 18.38 -3.14
CA GLU A 38 -8.62 19.22 -2.02
C GLU A 38 -7.31 18.72 -1.43
N LEU A 39 -7.12 17.41 -1.34
CA LEU A 39 -5.89 16.82 -0.81
C LEU A 39 -4.70 16.99 -1.77
N LEU A 40 -4.91 16.91 -3.09
CA LEU A 40 -3.84 17.12 -4.08
C LEU A 40 -3.18 18.50 -3.96
N ASP A 41 -3.91 19.52 -3.54
CA ASP A 41 -3.41 20.87 -3.37
C ASP A 41 -2.59 21.05 -2.06
N GLY A 42 -2.49 19.99 -1.25
CA GLY A 42 -1.88 20.05 0.09
C GLY A 42 -0.35 20.04 0.13
N GLY A 43 0.34 19.88 -0.99
CA GLY A 43 1.82 19.90 -1.06
C GLY A 43 2.49 18.69 -0.39
N TRP A 44 1.91 17.52 -0.54
CA TRP A 44 2.41 16.27 0.02
C TRP A 44 3.60 15.72 -0.77
N ASP A 45 4.62 15.26 -0.05
CA ASP A 45 5.77 14.59 -0.67
C ASP A 45 5.46 13.12 -1.02
N ARG A 46 4.60 12.48 -0.23
CA ARG A 46 4.19 11.07 -0.39
C ARG A 46 2.80 10.83 0.20
N VAL A 47 2.18 9.76 -0.24
CA VAL A 47 0.87 9.32 0.27
C VAL A 47 0.89 7.84 0.61
N VAL A 48 0.27 7.48 1.73
CA VAL A 48 0.01 6.09 2.12
C VAL A 48 -1.49 5.89 2.28
N VAL A 49 -2.05 4.88 1.64
CA VAL A 49 -3.44 4.46 1.83
C VAL A 49 -3.46 3.26 2.76
N SER A 50 -4.11 3.42 3.92
CA SER A 50 -4.07 2.46 5.02
C SER A 50 -4.84 1.17 4.73
N PRO A 51 -4.61 0.11 5.53
CA PRO A 51 -5.56 -0.99 5.65
C PRO A 51 -6.96 -0.50 5.99
N GLY A 52 -7.94 -1.35 5.82
CA GLY A 52 -9.32 -1.05 6.20
C GLY A 52 -10.24 -2.24 5.99
N PRO A 53 -11.48 -2.14 6.50
CA PRO A 53 -12.50 -3.17 6.33
C PRO A 53 -13.12 -3.13 4.94
N CYS A 54 -13.86 -4.18 4.61
CA CYS A 54 -14.68 -4.29 3.40
C CYS A 54 -13.87 -4.28 2.10
N THR A 55 -14.38 -3.62 1.07
CA THR A 55 -13.79 -3.59 -0.27
C THR A 55 -13.31 -2.18 -0.63
N PRO A 56 -12.47 -2.02 -1.68
CA PRO A 56 -12.07 -0.70 -2.16
C PRO A 56 -13.24 0.20 -2.54
N ARG A 57 -14.38 -0.35 -2.98
CA ARG A 57 -15.57 0.42 -3.32
C ARG A 57 -16.18 1.16 -2.13
N GLU A 58 -15.97 0.64 -0.93
CA GLU A 58 -16.49 1.17 0.33
C GLU A 58 -15.45 1.99 1.09
N ALA A 59 -14.27 2.19 0.50
CA ALA A 59 -13.13 2.87 1.10
C ALA A 59 -13.05 4.37 0.75
N GLY A 60 -14.18 5.02 0.55
CA GLY A 60 -14.24 6.45 0.25
C GLY A 60 -13.38 6.83 -0.96
N ILE A 61 -12.45 7.76 -0.75
CA ILE A 61 -11.57 8.28 -1.81
C ILE A 61 -10.36 7.39 -2.13
N SER A 62 -10.19 6.23 -1.47
CA SER A 62 -8.94 5.44 -1.56
C SER A 62 -8.58 5.02 -2.98
N VAL A 63 -9.53 4.57 -3.78
CA VAL A 63 -9.28 4.20 -5.19
C VAL A 63 -8.85 5.41 -6.01
N GLU A 64 -9.52 6.54 -5.83
CA GLU A 64 -9.21 7.78 -6.54
C GLU A 64 -7.82 8.32 -6.14
N VAL A 65 -7.47 8.25 -4.86
CA VAL A 65 -6.14 8.62 -4.36
C VAL A 65 -5.06 7.75 -5.00
N MET A 66 -5.25 6.42 -5.01
CA MET A 66 -4.28 5.49 -5.62
C MET A 66 -4.09 5.69 -7.13
N ARG A 67 -4.97 6.41 -7.80
CA ARG A 67 -4.83 6.80 -9.20
C ARG A 67 -4.23 8.19 -9.36
N ARG A 68 -4.85 9.20 -8.74
CA ARG A 68 -4.55 10.61 -9.04
C ARG A 68 -3.23 11.11 -8.46
N PHE A 69 -2.82 10.63 -7.29
CA PHE A 69 -1.56 11.04 -6.69
C PHE A 69 -0.33 10.55 -7.50
N PRO A 70 -0.27 9.26 -7.90
CA PRO A 70 0.80 8.82 -8.79
C PRO A 70 0.79 9.51 -10.15
N GLU A 71 -0.39 9.78 -10.74
CA GLU A 71 -0.51 10.54 -11.97
C GLU A 71 0.03 11.98 -11.83
N ALA A 72 0.00 12.53 -10.63
CA ALA A 72 0.61 13.83 -10.29
C ALA A 72 2.10 13.72 -9.90
N GLY A 73 2.73 12.55 -10.07
CA GLY A 73 4.14 12.32 -9.75
C GLY A 73 4.44 12.09 -8.26
N ILE A 74 3.42 11.97 -7.42
CA ILE A 74 3.59 11.81 -5.96
C ILE A 74 3.67 10.32 -5.62
N PRO A 75 4.79 9.84 -5.02
CA PRO A 75 4.91 8.45 -4.62
C PRO A 75 3.78 8.02 -3.66
N THR A 76 3.12 6.92 -4.00
CA THR A 76 1.92 6.46 -3.29
C THR A 76 2.04 4.97 -2.98
N LEU A 77 1.82 4.62 -1.70
CA LEU A 77 1.83 3.25 -1.19
C LEU A 77 0.45 2.85 -0.69
N GLY A 78 -0.09 1.76 -1.22
CA GLY A 78 -1.30 1.12 -0.69
C GLY A 78 -0.95 -0.09 0.18
N VAL A 79 -1.52 -0.15 1.38
CA VAL A 79 -1.35 -1.26 2.33
C VAL A 79 -2.67 -2.01 2.49
N CYS A 80 -2.67 -3.31 2.25
CA CYS A 80 -3.82 -4.20 2.34
C CYS A 80 -5.01 -3.70 1.50
N LEU A 81 -6.00 -3.04 2.09
CA LEU A 81 -7.10 -2.39 1.36
C LEU A 81 -6.57 -1.34 0.34
N GLY A 82 -5.52 -0.61 0.69
CA GLY A 82 -4.86 0.34 -0.21
C GLY A 82 -4.20 -0.33 -1.41
N HIS A 83 -3.60 -1.51 -1.23
CA HIS A 83 -3.07 -2.35 -2.31
C HIS A 83 -4.18 -2.82 -3.26
N GLN A 84 -5.30 -3.27 -2.72
CA GLN A 84 -6.47 -3.64 -3.50
C GLN A 84 -7.07 -2.43 -4.24
N SER A 85 -7.04 -1.25 -3.61
CA SER A 85 -7.44 0.02 -4.22
C SER A 85 -6.53 0.40 -5.39
N LEU A 86 -5.23 0.16 -5.32
CA LEU A 86 -4.29 0.34 -6.42
C LEU A 86 -4.67 -0.53 -7.62
N ALA A 87 -4.87 -1.82 -7.39
CA ALA A 87 -5.26 -2.73 -8.46
C ALA A 87 -6.55 -2.26 -9.15
N GLN A 88 -7.56 -1.91 -8.37
CA GLN A 88 -8.85 -1.45 -8.88
C GLN A 88 -8.76 -0.10 -9.60
N ALA A 89 -7.91 0.81 -9.13
CA ALA A 89 -7.69 2.12 -9.75
C ALA A 89 -7.22 2.04 -11.21
N PHE A 90 -6.49 0.98 -11.56
CA PHE A 90 -5.92 0.76 -12.90
C PHE A 90 -6.58 -0.42 -13.65
N GLY A 91 -7.76 -0.85 -13.22
CA GLY A 91 -8.58 -1.83 -13.94
C GLY A 91 -8.38 -3.29 -13.52
N GLY A 92 -7.64 -3.55 -12.46
CA GLY A 92 -7.49 -4.87 -11.87
C GLY A 92 -8.73 -5.31 -11.09
N THR A 93 -8.78 -6.58 -10.74
CA THR A 93 -9.91 -7.19 -10.03
C THR A 93 -9.49 -7.64 -8.64
N VAL A 94 -10.38 -7.44 -7.66
CA VAL A 94 -10.24 -7.94 -6.29
C VAL A 94 -11.21 -9.10 -6.10
N ILE A 95 -10.70 -10.23 -5.63
CA ILE A 95 -11.45 -11.49 -5.48
C ILE A 95 -11.42 -11.97 -4.03
N ARG A 96 -12.37 -12.84 -3.68
CA ARG A 96 -12.42 -13.45 -2.35
C ARG A 96 -11.36 -14.54 -2.19
N HIS A 97 -10.82 -14.60 -1.00
CA HIS A 97 -9.88 -15.62 -0.53
C HIS A 97 -10.30 -16.08 0.86
N GLU A 98 -9.77 -17.23 1.30
CA GLU A 98 -9.99 -17.67 2.68
C GLU A 98 -9.46 -16.62 3.66
N PRO A 99 -10.23 -16.29 4.72
CA PRO A 99 -9.80 -15.30 5.71
C PRO A 99 -8.49 -15.69 6.39
N VAL A 100 -7.56 -14.73 6.45
CA VAL A 100 -6.30 -14.86 7.18
C VAL A 100 -6.25 -13.77 8.24
N HIS A 101 -6.07 -14.16 9.50
CA HIS A 101 -6.01 -13.23 10.62
C HIS A 101 -4.77 -13.49 11.48
N GLY A 102 -3.84 -12.53 11.49
CA GLY A 102 -2.68 -12.58 12.37
C GLY A 102 -1.77 -13.77 12.14
N LYS A 103 -1.59 -14.19 10.89
CA LYS A 103 -0.67 -15.27 10.51
C LYS A 103 0.51 -14.72 9.74
N THR A 104 1.66 -15.36 9.90
CA THR A 104 2.83 -15.09 9.07
C THR A 104 2.82 -15.93 7.80
N THR A 105 3.38 -15.37 6.74
CA THR A 105 3.60 -16.06 5.46
C THR A 105 4.96 -15.64 4.94
N GLU A 106 5.67 -16.56 4.33
CA GLU A 106 6.87 -16.24 3.57
C GLU A 106 6.49 -15.87 2.15
N ILE A 107 7.04 -14.74 1.68
CA ILE A 107 6.85 -14.25 0.32
C ILE A 107 8.17 -14.21 -0.42
N THR A 108 8.13 -14.40 -1.72
CA THR A 108 9.24 -14.10 -2.63
C THR A 108 8.95 -12.80 -3.37
N HIS A 109 9.99 -12.03 -3.69
CA HIS A 109 9.86 -10.73 -4.33
C HIS A 109 10.97 -10.52 -5.38
N ASP A 110 10.82 -9.48 -6.19
CA ASP A 110 11.74 -9.15 -7.29
C ASP A 110 13.04 -8.45 -6.84
N GLY A 111 13.13 -8.03 -5.58
CA GLY A 111 14.29 -7.33 -5.02
C GLY A 111 14.44 -5.88 -5.46
N THR A 112 13.41 -5.29 -6.08
CA THR A 112 13.44 -3.91 -6.58
C THR A 112 12.47 -2.99 -5.80
N GLY A 113 12.63 -1.69 -5.94
CA GLY A 113 11.76 -0.69 -5.34
C GLY A 113 11.60 -0.87 -3.83
N LEU A 114 10.39 -1.13 -3.36
CA LEU A 114 10.10 -1.35 -1.94
C LEU A 114 10.91 -2.51 -1.33
N PHE A 115 11.28 -3.50 -2.15
CA PHE A 115 11.95 -4.73 -1.70
C PHE A 115 13.47 -4.68 -1.83
N GLU A 116 14.04 -3.56 -2.26
CA GLU A 116 15.48 -3.42 -2.41
C GLU A 116 16.23 -3.69 -1.10
N GLY A 117 17.18 -4.60 -1.15
CA GLY A 117 18.00 -5.00 0.00
C GLY A 117 17.28 -5.84 1.06
N LEU A 118 16.02 -6.20 0.86
CA LEU A 118 15.29 -7.09 1.76
C LEU A 118 15.57 -8.56 1.45
N PRO A 119 15.53 -9.45 2.49
CA PRO A 119 15.71 -10.88 2.24
C PRO A 119 14.56 -11.46 1.41
N SER A 120 14.87 -12.49 0.61
CA SER A 120 13.87 -13.31 -0.08
C SER A 120 14.20 -14.79 0.16
N PRO A 121 13.32 -15.58 0.81
CA PRO A 121 11.97 -15.19 1.24
C PRO A 121 11.95 -14.17 2.37
N LEU A 122 10.83 -13.42 2.44
CA LEU A 122 10.56 -12.40 3.46
C LEU A 122 9.35 -12.83 4.30
N THR A 123 9.47 -12.79 5.62
CA THR A 123 8.36 -13.07 6.54
C THR A 123 7.48 -11.85 6.69
N VAL A 124 6.18 -12.02 6.46
CA VAL A 124 5.18 -10.94 6.53
C VAL A 124 3.93 -11.35 7.31
N GLY A 125 3.29 -10.39 7.96
CA GLY A 125 2.01 -10.58 8.64
C GLY A 125 0.82 -10.32 7.71
N ARG A 126 -0.19 -11.18 7.79
CA ARG A 126 -1.40 -11.14 6.95
C ARG A 126 -2.67 -11.03 7.79
N TYR A 127 -3.59 -10.17 7.33
CA TYR A 127 -4.89 -9.91 7.96
C TYR A 127 -5.91 -9.56 6.87
N HIS A 128 -6.29 -10.51 5.99
CA HIS A 128 -7.17 -10.21 4.86
C HIS A 128 -8.03 -11.40 4.42
N SER A 129 -9.15 -11.11 3.79
CA SER A 129 -10.06 -12.09 3.15
C SER A 129 -10.29 -11.79 1.66
N LEU A 130 -9.67 -10.73 1.16
CA LEU A 130 -9.69 -10.36 -0.25
C LEU A 130 -8.24 -10.31 -0.76
N VAL A 131 -8.07 -10.60 -2.04
CA VAL A 131 -6.78 -10.57 -2.73
C VAL A 131 -6.95 -9.97 -4.12
N VAL A 132 -5.85 -9.47 -4.67
CA VAL A 132 -5.80 -9.03 -6.06
C VAL A 132 -5.72 -10.25 -6.98
N ASP A 133 -6.56 -10.28 -8.02
CA ASP A 133 -6.48 -11.29 -9.07
C ASP A 133 -5.13 -11.18 -9.79
N PRO A 134 -4.39 -12.30 -9.95
CA PRO A 134 -3.10 -12.27 -10.65
C PRO A 134 -3.18 -11.91 -12.14
N ASP A 135 -4.36 -11.98 -12.75
CA ASP A 135 -4.58 -11.47 -14.12
C ASP A 135 -4.67 -9.94 -14.10
N LEU A 136 -3.52 -9.29 -14.02
CA LEU A 136 -3.40 -7.83 -13.92
C LEU A 136 -3.48 -7.16 -15.29
N PRO A 137 -4.02 -5.91 -15.35
CA PRO A 137 -3.89 -5.06 -16.53
C PRO A 137 -2.42 -4.74 -16.82
N ASP A 138 -2.11 -4.42 -18.08
CA ASP A 138 -0.74 -4.17 -18.58
C ASP A 138 0.00 -3.06 -17.82
N ALA A 139 -0.72 -2.08 -17.26
CA ALA A 139 -0.12 -0.99 -16.48
C ALA A 139 0.51 -1.45 -15.16
N LEU A 140 0.11 -2.61 -14.64
CA LEU A 140 0.55 -3.13 -13.36
C LEU A 140 1.45 -4.36 -13.52
N MET A 141 2.32 -4.56 -12.54
CA MET A 141 3.17 -5.76 -12.46
C MET A 141 3.18 -6.32 -11.04
N ILE A 142 3.27 -7.65 -10.95
CA ILE A 142 3.45 -8.34 -9.67
C ILE A 142 4.91 -8.18 -9.23
N THR A 143 5.12 -7.74 -7.99
CA THR A 143 6.44 -7.59 -7.39
C THR A 143 6.72 -8.60 -6.28
N ALA A 144 5.69 -9.21 -5.73
CA ALA A 144 5.82 -10.24 -4.69
C ALA A 144 4.66 -11.24 -4.73
N MET A 145 4.97 -12.49 -4.40
CA MET A 145 4.03 -13.60 -4.28
C MET A 145 4.27 -14.40 -3.00
N GLY A 146 3.21 -14.90 -2.40
CA GLY A 146 3.32 -15.78 -1.25
C GLY A 146 1.97 -16.33 -0.82
N GLY A 147 1.95 -17.54 -0.23
CA GLY A 147 0.70 -18.20 0.13
C GLY A 147 -0.27 -18.42 -1.03
N GLY A 148 0.24 -18.51 -2.26
CA GLY A 148 -0.57 -18.68 -3.46
C GLY A 148 -1.29 -17.42 -3.94
N VAL A 149 -0.97 -16.25 -3.41
CA VAL A 149 -1.63 -14.98 -3.75
C VAL A 149 -0.64 -13.87 -4.09
N VAL A 150 -1.11 -12.84 -4.79
CA VAL A 150 -0.35 -11.62 -5.08
C VAL A 150 -0.14 -10.85 -3.78
N MET A 151 1.13 -10.60 -3.44
CA MET A 151 1.54 -9.91 -2.21
C MET A 151 2.14 -8.53 -2.45
N GLY A 152 2.54 -8.23 -3.66
CA GLY A 152 3.01 -6.92 -4.07
C GLY A 152 2.65 -6.62 -5.51
N VAL A 153 2.27 -5.37 -5.77
CA VAL A 153 1.95 -4.84 -7.09
C VAL A 153 2.60 -3.46 -7.23
N GLN A 154 3.07 -3.15 -8.41
CA GLN A 154 3.62 -1.85 -8.77
C GLN A 154 3.07 -1.40 -10.12
N HIS A 155 2.84 -0.10 -10.28
CA HIS A 155 2.62 0.47 -11.61
C HIS A 155 3.93 0.53 -12.38
N ARG A 156 3.90 0.25 -13.69
CA ARG A 156 5.11 0.16 -14.51
C ARG A 156 5.80 1.50 -14.74
N GLU A 157 5.03 2.59 -14.78
CA GLU A 157 5.52 3.92 -15.14
C GLU A 157 5.33 4.96 -14.03
N LEU A 158 4.27 4.82 -13.23
CA LEU A 158 3.94 5.77 -12.17
C LEU A 158 4.50 5.31 -10.80
N PRO A 159 4.79 6.23 -9.88
CA PRO A 159 5.32 5.91 -8.56
C PRO A 159 4.22 5.40 -7.62
N ALA A 160 3.61 4.26 -7.98
CA ALA A 160 2.53 3.64 -7.24
C ALA A 160 2.86 2.19 -6.88
N HIS A 161 2.78 1.88 -5.59
CA HIS A 161 3.09 0.58 -5.02
C HIS A 161 1.97 0.08 -4.13
N GLY A 162 1.81 -1.23 -4.06
CA GLY A 162 0.89 -1.87 -3.14
C GLY A 162 1.47 -3.13 -2.53
N VAL A 163 1.22 -3.34 -1.24
CA VAL A 163 1.53 -4.58 -0.53
C VAL A 163 0.29 -5.11 0.17
N GLN A 164 0.02 -6.42 0.01
CA GLN A 164 -1.14 -7.07 0.62
C GLN A 164 -0.94 -7.29 2.12
N PHE A 165 0.28 -7.46 2.55
CA PHE A 165 0.65 -7.65 3.94
C PHE A 165 0.77 -6.32 4.70
N HIS A 166 0.96 -6.42 6.01
CA HIS A 166 1.04 -5.28 6.92
C HIS A 166 2.50 -5.01 7.34
N PRO A 167 3.20 -4.03 6.72
CA PRO A 167 4.55 -3.67 7.12
C PRO A 167 4.63 -3.06 8.53
N GLU A 168 3.52 -2.53 9.03
CA GLU A 168 3.39 -1.95 10.36
C GLU A 168 3.14 -2.98 11.47
N SER A 169 2.90 -4.23 11.10
CA SER A 169 2.67 -5.32 12.06
C SER A 169 3.97 -5.80 12.66
N VAL A 170 3.94 -6.17 13.93
CA VAL A 170 5.04 -6.87 14.61
C VAL A 170 5.37 -8.23 13.96
N LEU A 171 4.43 -8.80 13.21
CA LEU A 171 4.61 -10.03 12.45
C LEU A 171 5.42 -9.84 11.16
N THR A 172 5.75 -8.61 10.79
CA THR A 172 6.59 -8.26 9.64
C THR A 172 7.91 -7.64 10.13
N PRO A 173 8.95 -8.46 10.45
CA PRO A 173 10.18 -7.96 11.08
C PRO A 173 10.90 -6.90 10.24
N GLU A 174 10.86 -6.99 8.92
CA GLU A 174 11.51 -6.07 7.99
C GLU A 174 10.60 -4.91 7.53
N GLY A 175 9.43 -4.76 8.16
CA GLY A 175 8.43 -3.76 7.75
C GLY A 175 8.94 -2.32 7.75
N LYS A 176 9.73 -1.93 8.75
CA LYS A 176 10.34 -0.58 8.79
C LYS A 176 11.36 -0.37 7.67
N ARG A 177 12.09 -1.40 7.26
CA ARG A 177 13.03 -1.30 6.14
C ARG A 177 12.28 -1.10 4.82
N LEU A 178 11.16 -1.80 4.62
CA LEU A 178 10.29 -1.59 3.47
C LEU A 178 9.74 -0.17 3.43
N LEU A 179 9.25 0.34 4.56
CA LEU A 179 8.75 1.72 4.64
C LEU A 179 9.87 2.75 4.41
N ARG A 180 11.10 2.47 4.87
CA ARG A 180 12.26 3.32 4.58
C ARG A 180 12.58 3.36 3.10
N ASN A 181 12.48 2.23 2.39
CA ASN A 181 12.65 2.19 0.94
C ASN A 181 11.59 3.06 0.24
N PHE A 182 10.35 2.98 0.68
CA PHE A 182 9.29 3.87 0.16
C PHE A 182 9.60 5.35 0.41
N LEU A 183 10.12 5.71 1.59
CA LEU A 183 10.50 7.08 1.92
C LEU A 183 11.68 7.60 1.07
N ALA A 184 12.50 6.72 0.55
CA ALA A 184 13.63 7.05 -0.31
C ALA A 184 13.26 7.12 -1.80
N GLU A 185 12.06 6.70 -2.19
CA GLU A 185 11.62 6.72 -3.58
C GLU A 185 11.50 8.14 -4.11
N PRO A 186 12.11 8.47 -5.27
CA PRO A 186 11.97 9.79 -5.86
C PRO A 186 10.55 10.00 -6.41
N GLY A 187 10.02 11.21 -6.26
CA GLY A 187 8.86 11.64 -7.04
C GLY A 187 9.25 11.79 -8.52
N THR A 188 8.28 11.70 -9.39
CA THR A 188 8.46 12.00 -10.82
C THR A 188 8.04 13.44 -11.09
N ASP A 189 8.90 14.18 -11.78
CA ASP A 189 8.60 15.55 -12.24
C ASP A 189 7.52 15.55 -13.33
#